data_38048d5adf662a5f34dccf4d3d5d71cf
#
_entry.id   38048d5adf662a5f34dccf4d3d5d71cf
#
_cell.length_a   1.000
_cell.length_b   1.000
_cell.length_c   1.000
_cell.angle_alpha   90.00
_cell.angle_beta   90.00
_cell.angle_gamma   90.00
#
_symmetry.space_group_name_H-M   'P 1'
#
loop_
_entity.id
_entity.type
_entity.pdbx_description
1 polymer ?
#
loop_
_entity_poly.entity_id
_entity_poly.type
_entity_poly.pdbx_seq_one_letter_code
_entity_poly.pdbx_strand_id
1 'polypeptide(L)'
;MKDFVGSETANIEHIRSHFKHLSNLYGFSFMDPSPIELLSTLETKSGPAIKDEIYYFKDKGDREIALRFDFTMGLTRYATSQKSMKLPAKISSFGGVFRYDEPQKGRYRYFHQWDLEIYGKANLESESEIIELTSRLFDSLLLKNITIDVNHRNLVESYINKIFDSKDPQLVGDMLRAVDKIAKKSKDEIIKEFEDRYSKENLEKILEFSQIKGSIKEVESVFDVSQLESWDEIKALFESLENRGVSNVRINFGIVRGLDYYSGIVFEVFDKNSKLGALAGGGRYDTLTKAFKRDDLGATGVAGGVERIILTMQEQNIISEIEQSRISVLYINDDMQKVAHSITSLLRLNNIPTDIDLVGRNLKKQMDIANNARFTIIVGPQELEKGNVVLKDMKTGTEGIISLEKLTDDPKSVFNLEML
;
A
#
# COMPACT_ATOMS: atom_id res chain seq x y z
N MET A 1 14.79 -5.53 14.51
CA MET A 1 13.51 -4.79 14.55
C MET A 1 13.80 -3.39 14.05
N LYS A 2 12.82 -2.73 13.43
CA LYS A 2 12.95 -1.37 12.90
C LYS A 2 11.86 -0.50 13.55
N ASP A 3 12.25 0.66 14.04
CA ASP A 3 11.33 1.71 14.49
C ASP A 3 11.17 2.74 13.35
N PHE A 4 9.96 3.24 13.16
CA PHE A 4 9.66 4.27 12.17
C PHE A 4 9.63 5.62 12.86
N VAL A 5 10.41 6.58 12.39
CA VAL A 5 10.54 7.90 13.02
C VAL A 5 10.58 9.02 11.96
N GLY A 6 10.20 10.23 12.37
CA GLY A 6 10.33 11.44 11.57
C GLY A 6 9.62 11.34 10.21
N SER A 7 10.35 11.52 9.11
CA SER A 7 9.80 11.50 7.75
C SER A 7 9.20 10.14 7.36
N GLU A 8 9.69 9.03 7.91
CA GLU A 8 9.11 7.72 7.61
C GLU A 8 7.67 7.62 8.12
N THR A 9 7.41 8.04 9.37
CA THR A 9 6.03 8.07 9.92
C THR A 9 5.15 9.06 9.19
N ALA A 10 5.69 10.23 8.84
CA ALA A 10 4.95 11.23 8.07
C ALA A 10 4.52 10.70 6.69
N ASN A 11 5.40 9.98 5.99
CA ASN A 11 5.08 9.35 4.70
C ASN A 11 4.03 8.23 4.84
N ILE A 12 4.11 7.42 5.90
CA ILE A 12 3.09 6.41 6.19
C ILE A 12 1.71 7.08 6.40
N GLU A 13 1.64 8.16 7.18
CA GLU A 13 0.39 8.88 7.43
C GLU A 13 -0.12 9.61 6.18
N HIS A 14 0.76 10.13 5.33
CA HIS A 14 0.40 10.70 4.05
C HIS A 14 -0.31 9.66 3.17
N ILE A 15 0.28 8.48 2.98
CA ILE A 15 -0.33 7.40 2.20
C ILE A 15 -1.64 6.94 2.87
N ARG A 16 -1.67 6.83 4.22
CA ARG A 16 -2.88 6.48 4.96
C ARG A 16 -4.01 7.46 4.72
N SER A 17 -3.74 8.75 4.71
CA SER A 17 -4.75 9.80 4.51
C SER A 17 -5.36 9.72 3.11
N HIS A 18 -4.54 9.57 2.06
CA HIS A 18 -4.99 9.37 0.68
C HIS A 18 -5.83 8.09 0.54
N PHE A 19 -5.35 6.99 1.09
CA PHE A 19 -6.06 5.72 1.08
C PHE A 19 -7.44 5.80 1.77
N LYS A 20 -7.50 6.39 2.99
CA LYS A 20 -8.76 6.56 3.71
C LYS A 20 -9.73 7.47 2.98
N HIS A 21 -9.25 8.56 2.42
CA HIS A 21 -10.07 9.47 1.63
C HIS A 21 -10.72 8.76 0.45
N LEU A 22 -9.91 8.08 -0.37
CA LEU A 22 -10.40 7.34 -1.53
C LEU A 22 -11.31 6.18 -1.14
N SER A 23 -10.94 5.37 -0.15
CA SER A 23 -11.80 4.28 0.34
C SER A 23 -13.19 4.80 0.72
N ASN A 24 -13.26 5.96 1.39
CA ASN A 24 -14.53 6.58 1.75
C ASN A 24 -15.33 7.06 0.53
N LEU A 25 -14.67 7.63 -0.50
CA LEU A 25 -15.32 8.05 -1.74
C LEU A 25 -15.96 6.87 -2.48
N TYR A 26 -15.37 5.68 -2.40
CA TYR A 26 -15.90 4.46 -3.02
C TYR A 26 -16.85 3.69 -2.08
N GLY A 27 -17.19 4.24 -0.92
CA GLY A 27 -18.13 3.66 0.03
C GLY A 27 -17.61 2.47 0.82
N PHE A 28 -16.29 2.34 0.99
CA PHE A 28 -15.70 1.34 1.87
C PHE A 28 -15.83 1.74 3.33
N SER A 29 -16.18 0.78 4.17
CA SER A 29 -16.13 0.91 5.63
C SER A 29 -14.76 0.51 6.14
N PHE A 30 -14.13 1.38 6.92
CA PHE A 30 -12.83 1.09 7.50
C PHE A 30 -12.96 0.11 8.68
N MET A 31 -12.13 -0.94 8.69
CA MET A 31 -12.04 -1.91 9.78
C MET A 31 -10.56 -2.15 10.14
N ASP A 32 -10.28 -2.30 11.43
CA ASP A 32 -8.99 -2.77 11.92
C ASP A 32 -9.20 -4.13 12.60
N PRO A 33 -8.92 -5.24 11.90
CA PRO A 33 -9.07 -6.58 12.47
C PRO A 33 -8.01 -6.82 13.57
N SER A 34 -8.28 -7.77 14.45
CA SER A 34 -7.36 -8.14 15.53
C SER A 34 -5.94 -8.40 14.99
N PRO A 35 -4.90 -7.86 15.65
CA PRO A 35 -3.52 -8.18 15.27
C PRO A 35 -3.10 -9.61 15.65
N ILE A 36 -3.88 -10.27 16.50
CA ILE A 36 -3.68 -11.65 16.94
C ILE A 36 -4.86 -12.49 16.46
N GLU A 37 -4.58 -13.56 15.74
CA GLU A 37 -5.55 -14.52 15.23
C GLU A 37 -5.26 -15.92 15.77
N LEU A 38 -6.26 -16.80 15.72
CA LEU A 38 -6.00 -18.23 15.93
C LEU A 38 -5.15 -18.74 14.76
N LEU A 39 -4.14 -19.55 15.08
CA LEU A 39 -3.28 -20.15 14.05
C LEU A 39 -4.10 -20.93 13.01
N SER A 40 -5.11 -21.68 13.45
CA SER A 40 -6.02 -22.41 12.56
C SER A 40 -6.77 -21.52 11.57
N THR A 41 -7.03 -20.25 11.92
CA THR A 41 -7.62 -19.28 10.99
C THR A 41 -6.64 -18.97 9.85
N LEU A 42 -5.36 -18.77 10.18
CA LEU A 42 -4.34 -18.44 9.18
C LEU A 42 -3.98 -19.65 8.29
N GLU A 43 -3.97 -20.85 8.85
CA GLU A 43 -3.78 -22.10 8.11
C GLU A 43 -4.89 -22.36 7.07
N THR A 44 -6.06 -21.76 7.23
CA THR A 44 -7.20 -21.94 6.31
C THR A 44 -6.87 -21.51 4.88
N LYS A 45 -6.01 -20.49 4.69
CA LYS A 45 -5.61 -19.97 3.37
C LYS A 45 -4.44 -20.75 2.77
N SER A 46 -3.41 -20.98 3.55
CA SER A 46 -2.09 -21.39 3.05
C SER A 46 -1.68 -22.80 3.55
N GLY A 47 -2.54 -23.45 4.32
CA GLY A 47 -2.23 -24.73 4.96
C GLY A 47 -1.14 -24.61 6.04
N PRO A 48 -0.65 -25.77 6.56
CA PRO A 48 0.33 -25.79 7.67
C PRO A 48 1.69 -25.15 7.33
N ALA A 49 2.05 -25.04 6.05
CA ALA A 49 3.31 -24.44 5.60
C ALA A 49 3.41 -22.94 5.95
N ILE A 50 2.30 -22.26 6.23
CA ILE A 50 2.30 -20.86 6.66
C ILE A 50 3.12 -20.62 7.92
N LYS A 51 3.32 -21.65 8.77
CA LYS A 51 4.10 -21.56 10.00
C LYS A 51 5.54 -21.10 9.79
N ASP A 52 6.11 -21.39 8.62
CA ASP A 52 7.47 -20.98 8.28
C ASP A 52 7.56 -19.47 7.95
N GLU A 53 6.42 -18.83 7.66
CA GLU A 53 6.33 -17.45 7.19
C GLU A 53 5.76 -16.47 8.21
N ILE A 54 5.28 -16.96 9.38
CA ILE A 54 4.57 -16.15 10.37
C ILE A 54 5.16 -16.26 11.78
N TYR A 55 4.80 -15.31 12.65
CA TYR A 55 5.06 -15.40 14.08
C TYR A 55 3.89 -16.07 14.75
N TYR A 56 4.11 -17.26 15.33
CA TYR A 56 3.10 -17.98 16.10
C TYR A 56 3.65 -18.44 17.45
N PHE A 57 2.75 -18.57 18.43
CA PHE A 57 3.09 -18.94 19.81
C PHE A 57 1.83 -19.40 20.55
N LYS A 58 2.02 -19.93 21.75
CA LYS A 58 0.90 -20.26 22.63
C LYS A 58 0.62 -19.13 23.60
N ASP A 59 -0.65 -18.83 23.81
CA ASP A 59 -1.08 -17.91 24.86
C ASP A 59 -1.13 -18.60 26.24
N LYS A 60 -1.49 -17.84 27.29
CA LYS A 60 -1.61 -18.38 28.65
C LYS A 60 -2.71 -19.45 28.82
N GLY A 61 -3.59 -19.58 27.86
CA GLY A 61 -4.64 -20.59 27.81
C GLY A 61 -4.31 -21.76 26.89
N ASP A 62 -3.04 -21.95 26.53
CA ASP A 62 -2.52 -22.99 25.62
C ASP A 62 -3.11 -22.96 24.19
N ARG A 63 -3.74 -21.86 23.78
CA ARG A 63 -4.22 -21.70 22.41
C ARG A 63 -3.09 -21.33 21.49
N GLU A 64 -2.98 -22.00 20.34
CA GLU A 64 -2.07 -21.60 19.26
C GLU A 64 -2.60 -20.35 18.57
N ILE A 65 -1.85 -19.27 18.70
CA ILE A 65 -2.15 -17.96 18.15
C ILE A 65 -0.99 -17.47 17.29
N ALA A 66 -1.28 -16.53 16.40
CA ALA A 66 -0.26 -15.95 15.54
C ALA A 66 -0.51 -14.45 15.34
N LEU A 67 0.56 -13.72 14.99
CA LEU A 67 0.42 -12.35 14.54
C LEU A 67 -0.09 -12.32 13.10
N ARG A 68 -1.02 -11.39 12.79
CA ARG A 68 -1.56 -11.23 11.43
C ARG A 68 -0.44 -10.97 10.41
N PHE A 69 -0.43 -11.72 9.33
CA PHE A 69 0.55 -11.55 8.25
C PHE A 69 -0.01 -10.77 7.04
N ASP A 70 -1.33 -10.62 6.98
CA ASP A 70 -2.11 -9.78 6.09
C ASP A 70 -3.41 -9.33 6.77
N PHE A 71 -4.21 -8.52 6.10
CA PHE A 71 -5.54 -8.17 6.58
C PHE A 71 -6.63 -9.08 6.02
N THR A 72 -6.45 -9.63 4.82
CA THR A 72 -7.43 -10.45 4.10
C THR A 72 -8.02 -11.54 4.98
N MET A 73 -7.16 -12.23 5.77
CA MET A 73 -7.62 -13.31 6.65
C MET A 73 -8.57 -12.82 7.75
N GLY A 74 -8.20 -11.76 8.45
CA GLY A 74 -9.03 -11.17 9.52
C GLY A 74 -10.32 -10.57 8.97
N LEU A 75 -10.28 -9.92 7.81
CA LEU A 75 -11.44 -9.35 7.13
C LEU A 75 -12.38 -10.45 6.64
N THR A 76 -11.85 -11.50 6.02
CA THR A 76 -12.67 -12.64 5.55
C THR A 76 -13.32 -13.39 6.72
N ARG A 77 -12.57 -13.65 7.80
CA ARG A 77 -13.13 -14.24 9.02
C ARG A 77 -14.30 -13.39 9.56
N TYR A 78 -14.13 -12.07 9.61
CA TYR A 78 -15.20 -11.18 10.05
C TYR A 78 -16.38 -11.23 9.09
N ALA A 79 -16.19 -11.00 7.80
CA ALA A 79 -17.26 -10.99 6.80
C ALA A 79 -18.06 -12.31 6.80
N THR A 80 -17.38 -13.43 6.86
CA THR A 80 -18.02 -14.76 6.87
C THR A 80 -18.78 -15.06 8.15
N SER A 81 -18.38 -14.46 9.28
CA SER A 81 -19.10 -14.60 10.56
C SER A 81 -20.41 -13.79 10.61
N GLN A 82 -20.57 -12.78 9.77
CA GLN A 82 -21.71 -11.85 9.79
C GLN A 82 -22.84 -12.33 8.87
N LYS A 83 -23.76 -13.13 9.37
CA LYS A 83 -24.88 -13.70 8.58
C LYS A 83 -25.84 -12.63 8.02
N SER A 84 -25.97 -11.49 8.68
CA SER A 84 -26.90 -10.40 8.30
C SER A 84 -26.20 -9.24 7.60
N MET A 85 -24.95 -9.41 7.14
CA MET A 85 -24.21 -8.38 6.41
C MET A 85 -24.93 -8.03 5.11
N LYS A 86 -25.13 -6.73 4.88
CA LYS A 86 -25.65 -6.26 3.58
C LYS A 86 -24.58 -6.42 2.52
N LEU A 87 -24.94 -7.02 1.40
CA LEU A 87 -24.04 -7.27 0.26
C LEU A 87 -24.38 -6.36 -0.93
N PRO A 88 -23.38 -5.92 -1.72
CA PRO A 88 -21.97 -6.15 -1.50
C PRO A 88 -21.45 -5.36 -0.29
N ALA A 89 -20.59 -6.00 0.53
CA ALA A 89 -19.92 -5.36 1.65
C ALA A 89 -18.50 -4.95 1.22
N LYS A 90 -18.21 -3.66 1.32
CA LYS A 90 -16.92 -3.06 0.98
C LYS A 90 -16.19 -2.72 2.26
N ILE A 91 -15.04 -3.34 2.50
CA ILE A 91 -14.26 -3.18 3.73
C ILE A 91 -12.82 -2.81 3.36
N SER A 92 -12.28 -1.81 4.05
CA SER A 92 -10.89 -1.38 3.89
C SER A 92 -10.13 -1.46 5.21
N SER A 93 -8.82 -1.71 5.13
CA SER A 93 -7.91 -1.73 6.28
C SER A 93 -6.60 -1.04 5.96
N PHE A 94 -5.94 -0.52 7.00
CA PHE A 94 -4.59 0.04 6.91
C PHE A 94 -3.89 -0.11 8.26
N GLY A 95 -2.70 -0.70 8.30
CA GLY A 95 -1.94 -0.84 9.53
C GLY A 95 -0.75 -1.79 9.41
N GLY A 96 -0.19 -2.17 10.53
CA GLY A 96 0.96 -3.06 10.60
C GLY A 96 0.60 -4.52 10.45
N VAL A 97 1.43 -5.25 9.71
CA VAL A 97 1.40 -6.71 9.56
C VAL A 97 2.79 -7.30 9.82
N PHE A 98 2.85 -8.60 10.12
CA PHE A 98 4.06 -9.27 10.56
C PHE A 98 4.35 -10.48 9.68
N ARG A 99 5.56 -10.58 9.14
CA ARG A 99 6.03 -11.74 8.36
C ARG A 99 7.41 -12.18 8.82
N TYR A 100 7.63 -13.46 8.86
CA TYR A 100 8.95 -14.03 9.19
C TYR A 100 9.82 -14.17 7.94
N ASP A 101 9.86 -13.10 7.15
CA ASP A 101 10.68 -13.04 5.95
C ASP A 101 12.13 -12.70 6.26
N GLU A 102 13.04 -13.09 5.38
CA GLU A 102 14.41 -12.59 5.41
C GLU A 102 14.42 -11.09 5.06
N PRO A 103 15.02 -10.24 5.93
CA PRO A 103 15.04 -8.80 5.70
C PRO A 103 15.83 -8.44 4.44
N GLN A 104 15.23 -7.67 3.56
CA GLN A 104 15.87 -7.10 2.38
C GLN A 104 15.23 -5.74 2.04
N LYS A 105 15.81 -4.97 1.11
CA LYS A 105 15.26 -3.67 0.71
C LYS A 105 13.79 -3.81 0.30
N GLY A 106 12.90 -3.09 1.00
CA GLY A 106 11.45 -3.13 0.78
C GLY A 106 10.73 -4.37 1.34
N ARG A 107 11.42 -5.22 2.13
CA ARG A 107 10.81 -6.32 2.91
C ARG A 107 11.26 -6.24 4.35
N TYR A 108 10.31 -6.08 5.24
CA TYR A 108 10.51 -5.97 6.69
C TYR A 108 9.66 -7.01 7.40
N ARG A 109 10.09 -7.43 8.58
CA ARG A 109 9.32 -8.35 9.43
C ARG A 109 8.09 -7.72 10.04
N TYR A 110 8.09 -6.40 10.26
CA TYR A 110 6.96 -5.56 10.57
C TYR A 110 6.92 -4.44 9.55
N PHE A 111 5.79 -4.26 8.87
CA PHE A 111 5.59 -3.25 7.84
C PHE A 111 4.11 -2.88 7.75
N HIS A 112 3.79 -1.79 7.04
CA HIS A 112 2.42 -1.35 6.85
C HIS A 112 1.85 -1.87 5.53
N GLN A 113 0.58 -2.24 5.58
CA GLN A 113 -0.19 -2.69 4.44
C GLN A 113 -1.51 -1.93 4.40
N TRP A 114 -1.98 -1.63 3.21
CA TRP A 114 -3.36 -1.24 2.95
C TRP A 114 -4.07 -2.36 2.23
N ASP A 115 -5.39 -2.44 2.43
CA ASP A 115 -6.18 -3.58 1.98
C ASP A 115 -7.60 -3.12 1.65
N LEU A 116 -8.16 -3.61 0.54
CA LEU A 116 -9.52 -3.36 0.08
C LEU A 116 -10.17 -4.68 -0.26
N GLU A 117 -11.36 -4.95 0.29
CA GLU A 117 -12.09 -6.18 0.08
C GLU A 117 -13.55 -5.90 -0.24
N ILE A 118 -14.09 -6.56 -1.26
CA ILE A 118 -15.50 -6.58 -1.61
C ILE A 118 -16.02 -8.00 -1.44
N TYR A 119 -16.95 -8.16 -0.52
CA TYR A 119 -17.65 -9.43 -0.28
C TYR A 119 -19.04 -9.35 -0.87
N GLY A 120 -19.44 -10.39 -1.63
CA GLY A 120 -20.76 -10.45 -2.27
C GLY A 120 -20.80 -11.51 -3.36
N LYS A 121 -21.64 -11.32 -4.35
CA LYS A 121 -21.60 -12.14 -5.56
C LYS A 121 -20.37 -11.72 -6.35
N ALA A 122 -19.44 -12.65 -6.58
CA ALA A 122 -18.31 -12.41 -7.44
C ALA A 122 -18.76 -11.98 -8.83
N ASN A 123 -18.35 -10.82 -9.29
CA ASN A 123 -18.67 -10.30 -10.60
C ASN A 123 -17.60 -9.31 -11.07
N LEU A 124 -17.57 -9.11 -12.37
CA LEU A 124 -16.63 -8.24 -13.07
C LEU A 124 -16.60 -6.80 -12.52
N GLU A 125 -17.75 -6.26 -12.12
CA GLU A 125 -17.83 -4.87 -11.65
C GLU A 125 -17.14 -4.67 -10.32
N SER A 126 -17.13 -5.69 -9.44
CA SER A 126 -16.39 -5.65 -8.18
C SER A 126 -14.87 -5.60 -8.43
N GLU A 127 -14.39 -6.35 -9.42
CA GLU A 127 -12.99 -6.35 -9.81
C GLU A 127 -12.58 -5.05 -10.47
N SER A 128 -13.43 -4.54 -11.38
CA SER A 128 -13.21 -3.24 -12.03
C SER A 128 -13.12 -2.11 -11.00
N GLU A 129 -13.97 -2.12 -9.98
CA GLU A 129 -13.97 -1.10 -8.93
C GLU A 129 -12.71 -1.16 -8.06
N ILE A 130 -12.27 -2.36 -7.68
CA ILE A 130 -11.01 -2.55 -6.94
C ILE A 130 -9.81 -2.06 -7.75
N ILE A 131 -9.75 -2.38 -9.05
CA ILE A 131 -8.66 -1.95 -9.94
C ILE A 131 -8.70 -0.45 -10.16
N GLU A 132 -9.90 0.14 -10.37
CA GLU A 132 -10.07 1.59 -10.49
C GLU A 132 -9.58 2.31 -9.24
N LEU A 133 -10.06 1.94 -8.03
CA LEU A 133 -9.65 2.58 -6.79
C LEU A 133 -8.14 2.44 -6.58
N THR A 134 -7.57 1.27 -6.90
CA THR A 134 -6.13 1.03 -6.84
C THR A 134 -5.38 2.00 -7.76
N SER A 135 -5.80 2.17 -9.01
CA SER A 135 -5.20 3.13 -9.94
C SER A 135 -5.29 4.57 -9.40
N ARG A 136 -6.47 4.98 -8.91
CA ARG A 136 -6.68 6.31 -8.33
C ARG A 136 -5.82 6.56 -7.09
N LEU A 137 -5.54 5.53 -6.29
CA LEU A 137 -4.63 5.68 -5.14
C LEU A 137 -3.22 6.07 -5.60
N PHE A 138 -2.67 5.38 -6.59
CA PHE A 138 -1.35 5.69 -7.12
C PHE A 138 -1.31 7.05 -7.82
N ASP A 139 -2.37 7.42 -8.55
CA ASP A 139 -2.52 8.75 -9.16
C ASP A 139 -2.55 9.85 -8.09
N SER A 140 -3.30 9.65 -6.99
CA SER A 140 -3.40 10.62 -5.90
C SER A 140 -2.09 10.84 -5.17
N LEU A 141 -1.22 9.84 -5.16
CA LEU A 141 0.14 9.90 -4.63
C LEU A 141 1.14 10.47 -5.65
N LEU A 142 0.67 10.96 -6.81
CA LEU A 142 1.45 11.52 -7.91
C LEU A 142 2.48 10.55 -8.52
N LEU A 143 2.31 9.24 -8.30
CA LEU A 143 3.18 8.21 -8.85
C LEU A 143 2.98 8.09 -10.36
N LYS A 144 4.06 8.21 -11.09
CA LYS A 144 4.11 8.07 -12.55
C LYS A 144 4.60 6.66 -12.91
N ASN A 145 4.44 6.29 -14.19
CA ASN A 145 4.93 5.01 -14.72
C ASN A 145 4.30 3.76 -14.08
N ILE A 146 3.17 3.91 -13.40
CA ILE A 146 2.43 2.79 -12.83
C ILE A 146 1.73 2.01 -13.95
N THR A 147 1.82 0.69 -13.90
CA THR A 147 1.07 -0.24 -14.73
C THR A 147 0.40 -1.29 -13.87
N ILE A 148 -0.81 -1.64 -14.25
CA ILE A 148 -1.58 -2.72 -13.64
C ILE A 148 -1.58 -3.88 -14.62
N ASP A 149 -0.85 -4.90 -14.29
CA ASP A 149 -0.75 -6.13 -15.07
C ASP A 149 -1.88 -7.06 -14.64
N VAL A 150 -2.65 -7.57 -15.60
CA VAL A 150 -3.85 -8.38 -15.37
C VAL A 150 -3.68 -9.75 -15.99
N ASN A 151 -4.16 -10.78 -15.32
CA ASN A 151 -4.25 -12.15 -15.81
C ASN A 151 -5.57 -12.80 -15.34
N HIS A 152 -5.81 -14.03 -15.72
CA HIS A 152 -6.94 -14.83 -15.27
C HIS A 152 -6.53 -16.27 -14.97
N ARG A 153 -6.92 -16.80 -13.80
CA ARG A 153 -6.54 -18.14 -13.37
C ARG A 153 -6.95 -19.22 -14.40
N ASN A 154 -8.23 -19.27 -14.74
CA ASN A 154 -8.74 -20.32 -15.63
C ASN A 154 -8.09 -20.27 -17.03
N LEU A 155 -7.72 -19.07 -17.48
CA LEU A 155 -7.02 -18.90 -18.75
C LEU A 155 -5.67 -19.61 -18.73
N VAL A 156 -4.87 -19.39 -17.67
CA VAL A 156 -3.55 -20.04 -17.52
C VAL A 156 -3.70 -21.53 -17.33
N GLU A 157 -4.62 -21.98 -16.48
CA GLU A 157 -4.88 -23.41 -16.25
C GLU A 157 -5.35 -24.12 -17.51
N SER A 158 -6.27 -23.52 -18.26
CA SER A 158 -6.78 -24.13 -19.51
C SER A 158 -5.67 -24.28 -20.54
N TYR A 159 -4.78 -23.29 -20.65
CA TYR A 159 -3.63 -23.38 -21.55
C TYR A 159 -2.64 -24.46 -21.10
N ILE A 160 -2.29 -24.56 -19.83
CA ILE A 160 -1.42 -25.62 -19.30
C ILE A 160 -2.04 -26.98 -19.57
N ASN A 161 -3.32 -27.16 -19.22
CA ASN A 161 -4.04 -28.44 -19.43
C ASN A 161 -4.05 -28.88 -20.90
N LYS A 162 -4.21 -27.92 -21.80
CA LYS A 162 -4.18 -28.17 -23.25
C LYS A 162 -2.79 -28.59 -23.73
N ILE A 163 -1.73 -27.89 -23.30
CA ILE A 163 -0.36 -28.18 -23.74
C ILE A 163 0.09 -29.56 -23.26
N PHE A 164 -0.33 -29.99 -22.09
CA PHE A 164 0.06 -31.27 -21.50
C PHE A 164 -0.97 -32.40 -21.72
N ASP A 165 -2.13 -32.09 -22.29
CA ASP A 165 -3.28 -33.02 -22.40
C ASP A 165 -3.61 -33.67 -21.05
N SER A 166 -3.64 -32.86 -19.99
CA SER A 166 -3.80 -33.34 -18.62
C SER A 166 -4.50 -32.26 -17.75
N LYS A 167 -5.33 -32.72 -16.82
CA LYS A 167 -5.98 -31.87 -15.79
C LYS A 167 -5.44 -32.16 -14.39
N ASP A 168 -4.22 -32.65 -14.29
CA ASP A 168 -3.58 -32.96 -13.02
C ASP A 168 -3.26 -31.64 -12.26
N PRO A 169 -3.82 -31.42 -11.06
CA PRO A 169 -3.53 -30.24 -10.26
C PRO A 169 -2.04 -30.09 -9.89
N GLN A 170 -1.32 -31.22 -9.73
CA GLN A 170 0.10 -31.21 -9.42
C GLN A 170 0.91 -30.64 -10.59
N LEU A 171 0.57 -31.04 -11.81
CA LEU A 171 1.16 -30.51 -13.04
C LEU A 171 0.94 -28.99 -13.13
N VAL A 172 -0.30 -28.54 -12.95
CA VAL A 172 -0.63 -27.10 -12.98
C VAL A 172 0.20 -26.34 -11.95
N GLY A 173 0.26 -26.83 -10.71
CA GLY A 173 1.06 -26.20 -9.64
C GLY A 173 2.57 -26.18 -9.98
N ASP A 174 3.11 -27.22 -10.61
CA ASP A 174 4.51 -27.25 -11.05
C ASP A 174 4.78 -26.22 -12.16
N MET A 175 3.86 -26.08 -13.12
CA MET A 175 3.99 -25.09 -14.21
C MET A 175 3.89 -23.66 -13.69
N LEU A 176 2.98 -23.37 -12.77
CA LEU A 176 2.89 -22.05 -12.13
C LEU A 176 4.17 -21.71 -11.36
N ARG A 177 4.76 -22.70 -10.66
CA ARG A 177 6.07 -22.51 -10.00
C ARG A 177 7.22 -22.30 -10.99
N ALA A 178 7.19 -22.95 -12.15
CA ALA A 178 8.17 -22.72 -13.20
C ALA A 178 8.09 -21.29 -13.74
N VAL A 179 6.88 -20.80 -14.00
CA VAL A 179 6.65 -19.41 -14.47
C VAL A 179 7.08 -18.38 -13.42
N ASP A 180 6.77 -18.57 -12.12
CA ASP A 180 7.20 -17.62 -11.06
C ASP A 180 8.72 -17.48 -10.95
N LYS A 181 9.48 -18.52 -11.34
CA LYS A 181 10.94 -18.48 -11.31
C LYS A 181 11.58 -17.67 -12.45
N ILE A 182 10.82 -17.37 -13.51
CA ILE A 182 11.36 -16.71 -14.72
C ILE A 182 11.90 -15.29 -14.43
N ALA A 183 11.41 -14.64 -13.37
CA ALA A 183 11.93 -13.36 -12.92
C ALA A 183 13.31 -13.45 -12.24
N LYS A 184 13.78 -14.66 -11.89
CA LYS A 184 14.98 -14.89 -11.09
C LYS A 184 15.99 -15.86 -11.74
N LYS A 185 15.54 -16.70 -12.68
CA LYS A 185 16.32 -17.73 -13.34
C LYS A 185 16.18 -17.62 -14.84
N SER A 186 17.18 -18.09 -15.59
CA SER A 186 17.10 -18.24 -17.03
C SER A 186 16.13 -19.36 -17.44
N LYS A 187 15.62 -19.31 -18.68
CA LYS A 187 14.76 -20.37 -19.22
C LYS A 187 15.43 -21.74 -19.13
N ASP A 188 16.71 -21.81 -19.46
CA ASP A 188 17.46 -23.07 -19.44
C ASP A 188 17.59 -23.68 -18.04
N GLU A 189 17.83 -22.83 -17.01
CA GLU A 189 17.87 -23.29 -15.63
C GLU A 189 16.51 -23.81 -15.15
N ILE A 190 15.42 -23.15 -15.56
CA ILE A 190 14.06 -23.60 -15.22
C ILE A 190 13.74 -24.92 -15.93
N ILE A 191 14.02 -25.01 -17.23
CA ILE A 191 13.79 -26.22 -17.99
C ILE A 191 14.53 -27.39 -17.34
N LYS A 192 15.82 -27.22 -17.04
CA LYS A 192 16.65 -28.24 -16.40
C LYS A 192 16.12 -28.71 -15.05
N GLU A 193 15.44 -27.85 -14.30
CA GLU A 193 14.84 -28.20 -13.00
C GLU A 193 13.60 -29.12 -13.16
N PHE A 194 12.89 -29.00 -14.27
CA PHE A 194 11.60 -29.67 -14.47
C PHE A 194 11.64 -30.76 -15.56
N GLU A 195 12.69 -30.86 -16.41
CA GLU A 195 12.77 -31.76 -17.58
C GLU A 195 12.76 -33.25 -17.22
N ASP A 196 13.14 -33.64 -16.00
CA ASP A 196 13.04 -35.02 -15.53
C ASP A 196 11.57 -35.48 -15.39
N ARG A 197 10.63 -34.56 -15.25
CA ARG A 197 9.22 -34.85 -15.03
C ARG A 197 8.31 -34.47 -16.20
N TYR A 198 8.73 -33.50 -16.99
CA TYR A 198 7.91 -32.91 -18.04
C TYR A 198 8.68 -32.71 -19.33
N SER A 199 7.99 -32.83 -20.45
CA SER A 199 8.58 -32.61 -21.79
C SER A 199 9.19 -31.21 -21.90
N LYS A 200 10.44 -31.16 -22.38
CA LYS A 200 11.13 -29.88 -22.62
C LYS A 200 10.33 -28.97 -23.56
N GLU A 201 9.77 -29.51 -24.64
CA GLU A 201 8.97 -28.78 -25.62
C GLU A 201 7.74 -28.10 -24.94
N ASN A 202 7.05 -28.84 -24.06
CA ASN A 202 5.89 -28.29 -23.35
C ASN A 202 6.29 -27.22 -22.34
N LEU A 203 7.41 -27.41 -21.62
CA LEU A 203 7.97 -26.38 -20.72
C LEU A 203 8.32 -25.11 -21.49
N GLU A 204 8.97 -25.21 -22.65
CA GLU A 204 9.30 -24.07 -23.50
C GLU A 204 8.04 -23.30 -23.91
N LYS A 205 6.98 -24.02 -24.37
CA LYS A 205 5.69 -23.38 -24.71
C LYS A 205 5.06 -22.62 -23.55
N ILE A 206 5.07 -23.19 -22.34
CA ILE A 206 4.54 -22.53 -21.15
C ILE A 206 5.36 -21.29 -20.78
N LEU A 207 6.69 -21.38 -20.81
CA LEU A 207 7.57 -20.27 -20.52
C LEU A 207 7.45 -19.14 -21.57
N GLU A 208 7.25 -19.47 -22.85
CA GLU A 208 7.00 -18.51 -23.92
C GLU A 208 5.64 -17.83 -23.76
N PHE A 209 4.59 -18.60 -23.48
CA PHE A 209 3.27 -18.07 -23.17
C PHE A 209 3.32 -17.04 -22.02
N SER A 210 4.05 -17.34 -20.96
CA SER A 210 4.19 -16.45 -19.82
C SER A 210 4.90 -15.12 -20.10
N GLN A 211 5.61 -15.00 -21.23
CA GLN A 211 6.24 -13.74 -21.67
C GLN A 211 5.29 -12.80 -22.43
N ILE A 212 4.12 -13.29 -22.83
CA ILE A 212 3.15 -12.50 -23.59
C ILE A 212 2.52 -11.46 -22.66
N LYS A 213 2.65 -10.21 -23.05
CA LYS A 213 2.06 -9.07 -22.34
C LYS A 213 1.79 -7.92 -23.30
N GLY A 214 0.75 -7.15 -23.01
CA GLY A 214 0.38 -5.98 -23.81
C GLY A 214 -1.10 -5.63 -23.68
N SER A 215 -1.58 -4.75 -24.55
CA SER A 215 -3.00 -4.47 -24.75
C SER A 215 -3.72 -5.69 -25.34
N ILE A 216 -5.05 -5.68 -25.32
CA ILE A 216 -5.87 -6.74 -25.98
C ILE A 216 -5.40 -6.97 -27.42
N LYS A 217 -5.27 -5.88 -28.21
CA LYS A 217 -4.88 -5.96 -29.62
C LYS A 217 -3.48 -6.53 -29.83
N GLU A 218 -2.51 -6.15 -28.98
CA GLU A 218 -1.15 -6.67 -29.06
C GLU A 218 -1.12 -8.17 -28.78
N VAL A 219 -1.83 -8.61 -27.74
CA VAL A 219 -1.90 -10.06 -27.40
C VAL A 219 -2.58 -10.84 -28.51
N GLU A 220 -3.71 -10.39 -29.05
CA GLU A 220 -4.43 -11.04 -30.16
C GLU A 220 -3.61 -11.08 -31.45
N SER A 221 -2.66 -10.17 -31.64
CA SER A 221 -1.78 -10.17 -32.80
C SER A 221 -0.67 -11.21 -32.79
N VAL A 222 -0.26 -11.65 -31.59
CA VAL A 222 0.88 -12.58 -31.38
C VAL A 222 0.47 -13.97 -30.89
N PHE A 223 -0.77 -14.12 -30.42
CA PHE A 223 -1.27 -15.36 -29.85
C PHE A 223 -2.71 -15.63 -30.23
N ASP A 224 -3.01 -16.90 -30.59
CA ASP A 224 -4.38 -17.33 -30.85
C ASP A 224 -5.17 -17.50 -29.54
N VAL A 225 -5.83 -16.42 -29.14
CA VAL A 225 -6.63 -16.34 -27.91
C VAL A 225 -7.92 -17.14 -27.94
N SER A 226 -8.38 -17.61 -29.12
CA SER A 226 -9.59 -18.44 -29.27
C SER A 226 -9.51 -19.76 -28.49
N GLN A 227 -8.30 -20.12 -28.09
CA GLN A 227 -7.99 -21.33 -27.35
C GLN A 227 -8.06 -21.15 -25.83
N LEU A 228 -8.22 -19.91 -25.35
CA LEU A 228 -8.12 -19.57 -23.94
C LEU A 228 -9.52 -19.47 -23.33
N GLU A 229 -9.76 -20.23 -22.28
CA GLU A 229 -10.95 -20.04 -21.44
C GLU A 229 -10.89 -18.67 -20.77
N SER A 230 -12.04 -18.06 -20.54
CA SER A 230 -12.19 -16.75 -19.86
C SER A 230 -11.56 -15.54 -20.59
N TRP A 231 -11.20 -15.68 -21.89
CA TRP A 231 -10.72 -14.52 -22.65
C TRP A 231 -11.76 -13.41 -22.79
N ASP A 232 -13.03 -13.78 -22.99
CA ASP A 232 -14.13 -12.80 -23.05
C ASP A 232 -14.35 -12.06 -21.72
N GLU A 233 -14.05 -12.70 -20.58
CA GLU A 233 -14.09 -12.07 -19.26
C GLU A 233 -12.99 -11.01 -19.11
N ILE A 234 -11.78 -11.28 -19.63
CA ILE A 234 -10.69 -10.28 -19.71
C ILE A 234 -11.10 -9.10 -20.60
N LYS A 235 -11.66 -9.34 -21.80
CA LYS A 235 -12.12 -8.25 -22.68
C LYS A 235 -13.18 -7.38 -22.02
N ALA A 236 -14.15 -7.99 -21.38
CA ALA A 236 -15.19 -7.27 -20.65
C ALA A 236 -14.63 -6.45 -19.48
N LEU A 237 -13.61 -6.98 -18.77
CA LEU A 237 -12.90 -6.22 -17.72
C LEU A 237 -12.22 -4.98 -18.30
N PHE A 238 -11.48 -5.13 -19.39
CA PHE A 238 -10.79 -4.00 -20.02
C PHE A 238 -11.77 -2.93 -20.54
N GLU A 239 -12.90 -3.33 -21.13
CA GLU A 239 -13.98 -2.42 -21.53
C GLU A 239 -14.56 -1.67 -20.32
N SER A 240 -14.86 -2.37 -19.23
CA SER A 240 -15.33 -1.74 -17.98
C SER A 240 -14.32 -0.75 -17.42
N LEU A 241 -13.02 -1.09 -17.43
CA LEU A 241 -11.97 -0.20 -16.97
C LEU A 241 -11.77 1.02 -17.86
N GLU A 242 -11.87 0.87 -19.19
CA GLU A 242 -11.83 1.99 -20.14
C GLU A 242 -12.99 2.97 -19.90
N ASN A 243 -14.22 2.45 -19.70
CA ASN A 243 -15.39 3.25 -19.36
C ASN A 243 -15.25 3.99 -18.03
N ARG A 244 -14.43 3.50 -17.10
CA ARG A 244 -14.06 4.13 -15.81
C ARG A 244 -12.87 5.07 -15.92
N GLY A 245 -12.27 5.22 -17.11
CA GLY A 245 -11.12 6.06 -17.37
C GLY A 245 -9.79 5.51 -16.80
N VAL A 246 -9.68 4.18 -16.67
CA VAL A 246 -8.45 3.48 -16.26
C VAL A 246 -7.74 2.96 -17.51
N SER A 247 -6.62 3.57 -17.86
CA SER A 247 -5.87 3.25 -19.10
C SER A 247 -4.50 2.62 -18.88
N ASN A 248 -4.04 2.56 -17.63
CA ASN A 248 -2.72 2.03 -17.25
C ASN A 248 -2.74 0.51 -17.01
N VAL A 249 -3.65 -0.20 -17.63
CA VAL A 249 -3.80 -1.67 -17.53
C VAL A 249 -3.25 -2.37 -18.78
N ARG A 250 -2.69 -3.56 -18.58
CA ARG A 250 -2.29 -4.45 -19.67
C ARG A 250 -2.44 -5.91 -19.26
N ILE A 251 -2.54 -6.79 -20.22
CA ILE A 251 -2.46 -8.23 -20.01
C ILE A 251 -1.01 -8.62 -19.72
N ASN A 252 -0.82 -9.59 -18.82
CA ASN A 252 0.48 -10.21 -18.57
C ASN A 252 0.28 -11.66 -18.11
N PHE A 253 0.46 -12.63 -19.00
CA PHE A 253 0.29 -14.03 -18.68
C PHE A 253 1.37 -14.59 -17.73
N GLY A 254 2.41 -13.82 -17.45
CA GLY A 254 3.43 -14.15 -16.45
C GLY A 254 3.03 -13.88 -15.00
N ILE A 255 1.87 -13.25 -14.74
CA ILE A 255 1.35 -13.08 -13.38
C ILE A 255 0.68 -14.37 -12.94
N VAL A 256 1.39 -15.11 -12.10
CA VAL A 256 0.95 -16.43 -11.60
C VAL A 256 0.95 -16.53 -10.08
N ARG A 257 1.48 -15.51 -9.37
CA ARG A 257 1.51 -15.52 -7.92
C ARG A 257 0.12 -15.52 -7.33
N GLY A 258 -0.04 -16.33 -6.29
CA GLY A 258 -1.32 -16.45 -5.61
C GLY A 258 -2.41 -17.15 -6.40
N LEU A 259 -2.12 -17.65 -7.62
CA LEU A 259 -3.10 -18.42 -8.40
C LEU A 259 -3.63 -19.66 -7.66
N ASP A 260 -2.91 -20.16 -6.66
CA ASP A 260 -3.36 -21.29 -5.85
C ASP A 260 -4.67 -21.02 -5.10
N TYR A 261 -4.93 -19.76 -4.70
CA TYR A 261 -6.16 -19.41 -3.99
C TYR A 261 -7.09 -18.46 -4.76
N TYR A 262 -6.61 -17.80 -5.82
CA TYR A 262 -7.47 -16.99 -6.68
C TYR A 262 -8.38 -17.89 -7.54
N SER A 263 -9.57 -17.42 -7.82
CA SER A 263 -10.61 -18.16 -8.57
C SER A 263 -11.01 -17.51 -9.91
N GLY A 264 -10.40 -16.40 -10.27
CA GLY A 264 -10.74 -15.63 -11.46
C GLY A 264 -9.65 -14.66 -11.87
N ILE A 265 -10.03 -13.39 -12.08
CA ILE A 265 -9.11 -12.29 -12.37
C ILE A 265 -8.09 -12.15 -11.25
N VAL A 266 -6.83 -11.93 -11.67
CA VAL A 266 -5.71 -11.54 -10.80
C VAL A 266 -5.00 -10.35 -11.41
N PHE A 267 -4.44 -9.49 -10.57
CA PHE A 267 -3.66 -8.35 -11.04
C PHE A 267 -2.55 -7.97 -10.07
N GLU A 268 -1.50 -7.41 -10.61
CA GLU A 268 -0.40 -6.83 -9.83
C GLU A 268 -0.06 -5.44 -10.36
N VAL A 269 0.37 -4.56 -9.46
CA VAL A 269 0.74 -3.18 -9.76
C VAL A 269 2.23 -3.00 -9.71
N PHE A 270 2.80 -2.44 -10.76
CA PHE A 270 4.24 -2.22 -10.88
C PHE A 270 4.56 -0.76 -11.25
N ASP A 271 5.69 -0.29 -10.80
CA ASP A 271 6.39 0.81 -11.48
C ASP A 271 7.27 0.24 -12.59
N LYS A 272 7.04 0.67 -13.85
CA LYS A 272 7.77 0.21 -15.03
C LYS A 272 9.29 0.44 -14.95
N ASN A 273 9.72 1.43 -14.16
CA ASN A 273 11.10 1.85 -14.04
C ASN A 273 11.81 1.32 -12.78
N SER A 274 11.06 0.74 -11.85
CA SER A 274 11.60 0.23 -10.58
C SER A 274 11.83 -1.28 -10.62
N LYS A 275 12.82 -1.75 -9.86
CA LYS A 275 13.09 -3.18 -9.62
C LYS A 275 12.53 -3.69 -8.29
N LEU A 276 11.71 -2.91 -7.61
CA LEU A 276 11.16 -3.26 -6.27
C LEU A 276 10.15 -4.42 -6.33
N GLY A 277 9.70 -4.80 -7.54
CA GLY A 277 8.62 -5.78 -7.71
C GLY A 277 7.24 -5.17 -7.52
N ALA A 278 6.21 -6.02 -7.33
CA ALA A 278 4.84 -5.56 -7.19
C ALA A 278 4.65 -4.63 -5.99
N LEU A 279 3.98 -3.51 -6.20
CA LEU A 279 3.60 -2.51 -5.17
C LEU A 279 2.29 -2.91 -4.48
N ALA A 280 1.41 -3.57 -5.24
CA ALA A 280 0.15 -4.14 -4.78
C ALA A 280 -0.21 -5.35 -5.63
N GLY A 281 -1.07 -6.21 -5.10
CA GLY A 281 -1.59 -7.36 -5.83
C GLY A 281 -2.96 -7.76 -5.30
N GLY A 282 -3.82 -8.24 -6.19
CA GLY A 282 -5.19 -8.59 -5.86
C GLY A 282 -5.84 -9.52 -6.88
N GLY A 283 -7.11 -9.81 -6.66
CA GLY A 283 -7.91 -10.64 -7.52
C GLY A 283 -9.13 -11.25 -6.83
N ARG A 284 -9.86 -12.11 -7.55
CA ARG A 284 -11.00 -12.88 -7.05
C ARG A 284 -10.54 -14.12 -6.29
N TYR A 285 -11.10 -14.38 -5.10
CA TYR A 285 -10.70 -15.50 -4.24
C TYR A 285 -11.88 -16.17 -3.51
N ASP A 286 -12.89 -16.58 -4.24
CA ASP A 286 -14.09 -17.24 -3.70
C ASP A 286 -13.79 -18.53 -2.94
N THR A 287 -12.67 -19.19 -3.21
CA THR A 287 -12.22 -20.40 -2.52
C THR A 287 -11.96 -20.14 -1.03
N LEU A 288 -11.50 -18.93 -0.67
CA LEU A 288 -11.22 -18.59 0.72
C LEU A 288 -12.50 -18.46 1.54
N THR A 289 -13.55 -17.81 1.00
CA THR A 289 -14.83 -17.69 1.70
C THR A 289 -15.49 -19.06 1.89
N LYS A 290 -15.36 -19.97 0.92
CA LYS A 290 -15.78 -21.38 1.03
C LYS A 290 -15.06 -22.10 2.15
N ALA A 291 -13.75 -21.91 2.30
CA ALA A 291 -12.99 -22.50 3.39
C ALA A 291 -13.47 -22.03 4.77
N PHE A 292 -14.06 -20.82 4.85
CA PHE A 292 -14.78 -20.31 6.02
C PHE A 292 -16.28 -20.73 6.06
N LYS A 293 -16.67 -21.75 5.28
CA LYS A 293 -18.04 -22.31 5.22
C LYS A 293 -19.11 -21.32 4.75
N ARG A 294 -18.75 -20.44 3.80
CA ARG A 294 -19.64 -19.47 3.15
C ARG A 294 -19.55 -19.64 1.63
N ASP A 295 -20.17 -20.71 1.12
CA ASP A 295 -20.25 -21.01 -0.31
C ASP A 295 -21.11 -19.99 -1.10
N ASP A 296 -21.96 -19.27 -0.39
CA ASP A 296 -22.85 -18.22 -0.92
C ASP A 296 -22.14 -16.88 -1.12
N LEU A 297 -20.90 -16.74 -0.64
CA LEU A 297 -20.17 -15.49 -0.60
C LEU A 297 -18.95 -15.54 -1.51
N GLY A 298 -18.92 -14.70 -2.55
CA GLY A 298 -17.72 -14.43 -3.32
C GLY A 298 -16.89 -13.30 -2.70
N ALA A 299 -15.63 -13.20 -3.10
CA ALA A 299 -14.75 -12.16 -2.65
C ALA A 299 -13.75 -11.74 -3.72
N THR A 300 -13.49 -10.44 -3.79
CA THR A 300 -12.38 -9.86 -4.54
C THR A 300 -11.73 -8.75 -3.73
N GLY A 301 -10.41 -8.62 -3.82
CA GLY A 301 -9.69 -7.63 -3.04
C GLY A 301 -8.30 -7.35 -3.56
N VAL A 302 -7.63 -6.40 -2.91
CA VAL A 302 -6.26 -6.00 -3.20
C VAL A 302 -5.54 -5.60 -1.92
N ALA A 303 -4.28 -5.94 -1.83
CA ALA A 303 -3.38 -5.51 -0.77
C ALA A 303 -2.10 -4.89 -1.32
N GLY A 304 -1.59 -3.84 -0.68
CA GLY A 304 -0.35 -3.20 -1.08
C GLY A 304 0.55 -2.81 0.09
N GLY A 305 1.87 -2.93 -0.13
CA GLY A 305 2.87 -2.59 0.88
C GLY A 305 3.22 -1.11 0.87
N VAL A 306 3.03 -0.43 2.01
CA VAL A 306 3.24 1.02 2.16
C VAL A 306 4.71 1.40 1.98
N GLU A 307 5.63 0.65 2.57
CA GLU A 307 7.07 0.94 2.49
C GLU A 307 7.62 0.82 1.07
N ARG A 308 7.05 -0.07 0.24
CA ARG A 308 7.42 -0.13 -1.18
C ARG A 308 6.92 1.08 -1.95
N ILE A 309 5.70 1.56 -1.65
CA ILE A 309 5.18 2.80 -2.22
C ILE A 309 6.10 3.96 -1.84
N ILE A 310 6.50 4.08 -0.56
CA ILE A 310 7.44 5.11 -0.10
C ILE A 310 8.77 5.04 -0.88
N LEU A 311 9.34 3.86 -1.06
CA LEU A 311 10.57 3.68 -1.83
C LEU A 311 10.39 4.11 -3.29
N THR A 312 9.26 3.78 -3.90
CA THR A 312 8.94 4.20 -5.28
C THR A 312 8.77 5.73 -5.37
N MET A 313 8.09 6.35 -4.41
CA MET A 313 7.98 7.81 -4.32
C MET A 313 9.37 8.47 -4.20
N GLN A 314 10.28 7.89 -3.40
CA GLN A 314 11.67 8.34 -3.29
C GLN A 314 12.43 8.21 -4.62
N GLU A 315 12.32 7.06 -5.30
CA GLU A 315 12.95 6.82 -6.60
C GLU A 315 12.44 7.80 -7.68
N GLN A 316 11.18 8.23 -7.58
CA GLN A 316 10.58 9.23 -8.49
C GLN A 316 10.77 10.69 -8.02
N ASN A 317 11.48 10.95 -6.93
CA ASN A 317 11.65 12.27 -6.31
C ASN A 317 10.33 13.01 -6.02
N ILE A 318 9.27 12.26 -5.68
CA ILE A 318 7.95 12.80 -5.31
C ILE A 318 7.92 13.18 -3.84
N ILE A 319 8.63 12.43 -2.99
CA ILE A 319 8.81 12.81 -1.60
C ILE A 319 9.85 13.94 -1.56
N SER A 320 9.37 15.17 -1.58
CA SER A 320 10.03 16.20 -0.81
C SER A 320 9.99 15.75 0.65
N GLU A 321 11.05 15.93 1.40
CA GLU A 321 10.94 15.89 2.86
C GLU A 321 9.63 16.59 3.19
N ILE A 322 8.67 15.88 3.80
CA ILE A 322 7.45 16.53 4.28
C ILE A 322 8.00 17.49 5.31
N GLU A 323 8.24 18.70 4.87
CA GLU A 323 8.66 19.80 5.72
C GLU A 323 7.58 19.86 6.79
N GLN A 324 7.91 19.39 7.98
CA GLN A 324 7.05 19.66 9.11
C GLN A 324 7.02 21.19 9.15
N SER A 325 5.91 21.78 8.72
CA SER A 325 5.68 23.23 8.77
C SER A 325 5.57 23.66 10.23
N ARG A 326 6.58 23.27 11.03
CA ARG A 326 6.65 23.53 12.45
C ARG A 326 7.24 24.91 12.64
N ILE A 327 6.60 25.69 13.49
CA ILE A 327 7.12 26.97 13.95
C ILE A 327 7.84 26.73 15.28
N SER A 328 9.00 27.34 15.49
CA SER A 328 9.66 27.37 16.78
C SER A 328 9.60 28.79 17.36
N VAL A 329 9.09 28.92 18.59
CA VAL A 329 9.12 30.20 19.31
C VAL A 329 10.31 30.21 20.25
N LEU A 330 11.19 31.17 20.05
CA LEU A 330 12.43 31.34 20.80
C LEU A 330 12.35 32.61 21.66
N TYR A 331 13.03 32.61 22.77
CA TYR A 331 13.09 33.79 23.67
C TYR A 331 14.52 34.06 24.12
N ILE A 332 14.85 35.35 24.28
CA ILE A 332 16.23 35.79 24.59
C ILE A 332 16.57 35.54 26.05
N ASN A 333 15.63 35.76 26.97
CA ASN A 333 15.81 35.59 28.40
C ASN A 333 14.51 35.19 29.09
N ASP A 334 14.57 34.94 30.41
CA ASP A 334 13.44 34.46 31.21
C ASP A 334 12.27 35.44 31.25
N ASP A 335 12.52 36.76 31.18
CA ASP A 335 11.46 37.77 31.17
C ASP A 335 10.60 37.64 29.89
N MET A 336 11.18 37.22 28.77
CA MET A 336 10.50 37.04 27.49
C MET A 336 9.77 35.69 27.42
N GLN A 337 10.08 34.75 28.30
CA GLN A 337 9.51 33.40 28.30
C GLN A 337 7.99 33.39 28.39
N LYS A 338 7.39 34.25 29.24
CA LYS A 338 5.93 34.36 29.41
C LYS A 338 5.24 34.73 28.10
N VAL A 339 5.79 35.72 27.40
CA VAL A 339 5.26 36.15 26.09
C VAL A 339 5.42 35.05 25.04
N ALA A 340 6.58 34.41 25.01
CA ALA A 340 6.84 33.27 24.11
C ALA A 340 5.84 32.11 24.33
N HIS A 341 5.51 31.79 25.59
CA HIS A 341 4.47 30.81 25.91
C HIS A 341 3.09 31.26 25.45
N SER A 342 2.73 32.54 25.59
CA SER A 342 1.44 33.07 25.13
C SER A 342 1.33 32.97 23.59
N ILE A 343 2.38 33.34 22.86
CA ILE A 343 2.46 33.23 21.40
C ILE A 343 2.33 31.75 20.99
N THR A 344 3.08 30.87 21.65
CA THR A 344 3.03 29.42 21.36
C THR A 344 1.63 28.86 21.54
N SER A 345 0.95 29.22 22.62
CA SER A 345 -0.43 28.79 22.89
C SER A 345 -1.41 29.35 21.86
N LEU A 346 -1.27 30.60 21.47
CA LEU A 346 -2.09 31.23 20.43
C LEU A 346 -1.97 30.49 19.09
N LEU A 347 -0.75 30.22 18.66
CA LEU A 347 -0.50 29.50 17.40
C LEU A 347 -1.11 28.09 17.42
N ARG A 348 -0.95 27.38 18.53
CA ARG A 348 -1.53 26.03 18.71
C ARG A 348 -3.06 26.05 18.70
N LEU A 349 -3.69 27.06 19.31
CA LEU A 349 -5.15 27.26 19.28
C LEU A 349 -5.66 27.52 17.83
N ASN A 350 -4.81 28.06 16.97
CA ASN A 350 -5.10 28.28 15.56
C ASN A 350 -4.68 27.07 14.66
N ASN A 351 -4.43 25.89 15.26
CA ASN A 351 -3.99 24.68 14.59
C ASN A 351 -2.65 24.82 13.83
N ILE A 352 -1.76 25.67 14.32
CA ILE A 352 -0.41 25.85 13.77
C ILE A 352 0.57 25.05 14.64
N PRO A 353 1.24 24.01 14.10
CA PRO A 353 2.20 23.20 14.85
C PRO A 353 3.36 24.08 15.33
N THR A 354 3.50 24.22 16.64
CA THR A 354 4.46 25.15 17.24
C THR A 354 5.22 24.49 18.37
N ASP A 355 6.54 24.68 18.40
CA ASP A 355 7.46 24.22 19.43
C ASP A 355 8.07 25.39 20.21
N ILE A 356 8.53 25.13 21.43
CA ILE A 356 9.18 26.10 22.31
C ILE A 356 10.17 25.39 23.23
N ASP A 357 11.24 26.07 23.64
CA ASP A 357 12.18 25.52 24.61
C ASP A 357 11.53 25.31 25.97
N LEU A 358 11.63 24.09 26.50
CA LEU A 358 11.04 23.71 27.80
C LEU A 358 12.05 23.63 28.95
N VAL A 359 13.34 23.80 28.67
CA VAL A 359 14.39 23.57 29.68
C VAL A 359 15.29 24.79 29.95
N GLY A 360 14.91 25.96 29.45
CA GLY A 360 15.61 27.20 29.72
C GLY A 360 16.97 27.33 29.02
N ARG A 361 17.08 26.87 27.79
CA ARG A 361 18.33 26.99 27.00
C ARG A 361 18.57 28.44 26.58
N ASN A 362 19.85 28.81 26.45
CA ASN A 362 20.18 30.08 25.84
C ASN A 362 19.76 30.14 24.35
N LEU A 363 19.57 31.35 23.82
CA LEU A 363 19.07 31.59 22.46
C LEU A 363 19.85 30.79 21.37
N LYS A 364 21.18 30.70 21.51
CA LYS A 364 21.99 29.96 20.55
C LYS A 364 21.59 28.48 20.49
N LYS A 365 21.42 27.82 21.63
CA LYS A 365 20.99 26.42 21.70
C LYS A 365 19.54 26.24 21.26
N GLN A 366 18.65 27.20 21.55
CA GLN A 366 17.28 27.19 21.04
C GLN A 366 17.28 27.27 19.53
N MET A 367 18.11 28.14 18.92
CA MET A 367 18.24 28.28 17.47
C MET A 367 18.80 27.00 16.82
N ASP A 368 19.79 26.35 17.45
CA ASP A 368 20.35 25.09 16.95
C ASP A 368 19.30 23.98 16.89
N ILE A 369 18.38 23.93 17.86
CA ILE A 369 17.26 22.96 17.88
C ILE A 369 16.19 23.33 16.85
N ALA A 370 15.95 24.62 16.64
CA ALA A 370 14.97 25.13 15.70
C ALA A 370 15.38 25.00 14.22
N ASN A 371 16.58 24.50 13.92
CA ASN A 371 17.06 24.32 12.53
C ASN A 371 16.13 23.49 11.63
N ASN A 372 15.32 22.62 12.23
CA ASN A 372 14.33 21.82 11.50
C ASN A 372 12.94 22.48 11.43
N ALA A 373 12.77 23.68 11.98
CA ALA A 373 11.53 24.43 11.84
C ALA A 373 11.50 25.19 10.50
N ARG A 374 10.31 25.35 9.93
CA ARG A 374 10.13 26.18 8.73
C ARG A 374 10.31 27.67 9.03
N PHE A 375 9.75 28.10 10.17
CA PHE A 375 9.86 29.47 10.66
C PHE A 375 10.27 29.48 12.13
N THR A 376 10.98 30.53 12.54
CA THR A 376 11.20 30.84 13.95
C THR A 376 10.63 32.22 14.29
N ILE A 377 9.98 32.31 15.45
CA ILE A 377 9.59 33.59 16.08
C ILE A 377 10.56 33.83 17.22
N ILE A 378 11.26 34.96 17.19
CA ILE A 378 12.20 35.32 18.26
C ILE A 378 11.58 36.45 19.06
N VAL A 379 11.39 36.22 20.38
CA VAL A 379 10.88 37.22 21.33
C VAL A 379 12.06 37.89 22.00
N GLY A 380 12.34 39.10 21.58
CA GLY A 380 13.39 39.95 22.12
C GLY A 380 12.83 41.20 22.86
N PRO A 381 13.54 41.74 23.86
CA PRO A 381 13.06 42.85 24.63
C PRO A 381 12.84 44.14 23.81
N GLN A 382 13.75 44.43 22.86
CA GLN A 382 13.68 45.65 22.04
C GLN A 382 12.50 45.65 21.05
N GLU A 383 12.20 44.51 20.46
CA GLU A 383 11.04 44.32 19.58
C GLU A 383 9.75 44.32 20.36
N LEU A 384 9.76 43.64 21.50
CA LEU A 384 8.57 43.55 22.38
C LEU A 384 8.12 44.88 22.93
N GLU A 385 9.05 45.77 23.30
CA GLU A 385 8.73 47.15 23.73
C GLU A 385 7.95 47.94 22.66
N LYS A 386 8.13 47.58 21.39
CA LYS A 386 7.42 48.16 20.22
C LYS A 386 6.18 47.35 19.80
N GLY A 387 5.79 46.35 20.58
CA GLY A 387 4.69 45.46 20.24
C GLY A 387 5.01 44.51 19.07
N ASN A 388 6.25 44.18 18.85
CA ASN A 388 6.71 43.37 17.74
C ASN A 388 7.48 42.11 18.17
N VAL A 389 7.69 41.18 17.24
CA VAL A 389 8.60 40.03 17.32
C VAL A 389 9.36 39.87 16.01
N VAL A 390 10.47 39.16 16.02
CA VAL A 390 11.21 38.82 14.78
C VAL A 390 10.70 37.50 14.23
N LEU A 391 10.33 37.46 12.96
CA LEU A 391 10.05 36.24 12.18
C LEU A 391 11.23 35.95 11.28
N LYS A 392 11.74 34.72 11.34
CA LYS A 392 12.80 34.23 10.46
C LYS A 392 12.31 33.04 9.68
N ASP A 393 12.44 33.08 8.37
CA ASP A 393 12.29 31.93 7.47
C ASP A 393 13.60 31.12 7.51
N MET A 394 13.56 29.93 8.05
CA MET A 394 14.75 29.09 8.22
C MET A 394 15.28 28.53 6.90
N LYS A 395 14.44 28.45 5.86
CA LYS A 395 14.83 27.98 4.52
C LYS A 395 15.59 29.03 3.74
N THR A 396 15.12 30.28 3.77
CA THR A 396 15.73 31.39 3.01
C THR A 396 16.73 32.18 3.84
N GLY A 397 16.69 32.06 5.15
CA GLY A 397 17.46 32.89 6.08
C GLY A 397 16.92 34.30 6.24
N THR A 398 15.83 34.65 5.58
CA THR A 398 15.25 36.02 5.62
C THR A 398 14.63 36.29 6.98
N GLU A 399 14.91 37.46 7.55
CA GLU A 399 14.35 37.92 8.80
C GLU A 399 13.47 39.17 8.56
N GLY A 400 12.37 39.24 9.29
CA GLY A 400 11.45 40.37 9.25
C GLY A 400 10.83 40.66 10.62
N ILE A 401 10.35 41.87 10.83
CA ILE A 401 9.64 42.28 12.05
C ILE A 401 8.14 42.16 11.79
N ILE A 402 7.41 41.49 12.68
CA ILE A 402 5.95 41.40 12.64
C ILE A 402 5.34 41.92 13.93
N SER A 403 4.18 42.60 13.84
CA SER A 403 3.48 43.08 15.03
C SER A 403 2.77 41.91 15.73
N LEU A 404 2.72 41.95 17.04
CA LEU A 404 1.95 41.00 17.85
C LEU A 404 0.46 41.06 17.53
N GLU A 405 -0.08 42.25 17.22
CA GLU A 405 -1.45 42.43 16.77
C GLU A 405 -1.75 41.57 15.52
N LYS A 406 -0.94 41.69 14.48
CA LYS A 406 -1.10 40.90 13.25
C LYS A 406 -0.98 39.40 13.53
N LEU A 407 -0.05 39.00 14.41
CA LEU A 407 0.13 37.60 14.78
C LEU A 407 -1.07 37.08 15.57
N THR A 408 -1.76 37.96 16.32
CA THR A 408 -2.93 37.61 17.12
C THR A 408 -4.21 37.52 16.28
N ASP A 409 -4.40 38.51 15.38
CA ASP A 409 -5.63 38.63 14.59
C ASP A 409 -5.72 37.61 13.44
N ASP A 410 -4.61 37.36 12.77
CA ASP A 410 -4.55 36.41 11.64
C ASP A 410 -3.19 35.70 11.58
N PRO A 411 -2.95 34.74 12.49
CA PRO A 411 -1.67 34.05 12.57
C PRO A 411 -1.37 33.21 11.31
N LYS A 412 -2.40 32.73 10.58
CA LYS A 412 -2.18 31.90 9.38
C LYS A 412 -1.60 32.71 8.22
N SER A 413 -2.08 33.93 8.02
CA SER A 413 -1.58 34.80 6.95
C SER A 413 -0.12 35.20 7.12
N VAL A 414 0.37 35.28 8.37
CA VAL A 414 1.76 35.61 8.70
C VAL A 414 2.76 34.63 8.07
N PHE A 415 2.39 33.37 7.97
CA PHE A 415 3.27 32.30 7.51
C PHE A 415 3.00 31.85 6.06
N ASN A 416 2.07 32.53 5.33
CA ASN A 416 1.57 32.07 4.01
C ASN A 416 1.14 30.59 4.02
N LEU A 417 0.54 30.14 5.11
CA LEU A 417 0.04 28.77 5.28
C LEU A 417 -1.36 28.65 4.67
N GLU A 418 -1.51 28.87 3.37
CA GLU A 418 -2.83 28.75 2.71
C GLU A 418 -3.25 27.29 2.45
N MET A 419 -2.41 26.30 2.77
CA MET A 419 -2.79 24.88 2.64
C MET A 419 -2.08 24.03 3.72
N LEU A 420 -2.70 23.86 4.84
CA LEU A 420 -2.46 22.76 5.77
C LEU A 420 -3.79 22.07 6.10
#